data_c8076dcd07b4fcf7121bd6754e965161
#
_entry.id   c8076dcd07b4fcf7121bd6754e965161
#
_cell.length_a   1.000
_cell.length_b   1.000
_cell.length_c   1.000
_cell.angle_alpha   90.00
_cell.angle_beta   90.00
_cell.angle_gamma   90.00
#
_symmetry.space_group_name_H-M   'P 1'
#
loop_
_entity.id
_entity.type
_entity.pdbx_description
1 polymer ?
#
loop_
_entity_poly.entity_id
_entity_poly.type
_entity_poly.pdbx_seq_one_letter_code
_entity_poly.pdbx_strand_id
1 'polypeptide(L)'
;MFKRIKVITLLISVLLVLGIMQVISAGIFINALNNDKDNFTVSQLSSKNVAEFTDAWISLNQARVTLNRGMLRLQSSMASQINGGQLNELVNTAKNLLANAQSHYDKYYALPNTPGLDPNLANRLEEQYRNYSATLTQMNVLLSQGNLEEMFKQNAEQKQTAMQNVYREWREAQAVLTDKGIKDNESDYKRILWILSAVMLLVIIVIISSW
;
A
#
# COMPACT_ATOMS: atom_id res chain seq x y z
N MET A 1 -12.71 60.81 -33.00
CA MET A 1 -13.03 59.50 -33.53
C MET A 1 -11.90 58.47 -33.30
N PHE A 2 -10.65 58.82 -33.46
CA PHE A 2 -9.48 57.95 -33.27
C PHE A 2 -9.28 57.40 -31.83
N LYS A 3 -9.65 58.14 -30.77
CA LYS A 3 -9.56 57.65 -29.39
C LYS A 3 -10.54 56.52 -29.08
N ARG A 4 -11.75 56.53 -29.64
CA ARG A 4 -12.76 55.45 -29.46
C ARG A 4 -12.35 54.15 -30.10
N ILE A 5 -11.71 54.20 -31.27
CA ILE A 5 -11.21 53.01 -31.98
C ILE A 5 -10.10 52.32 -31.19
N LYS A 6 -9.20 53.08 -30.56
CA LYS A 6 -8.13 52.57 -29.71
C LYS A 6 -8.68 51.87 -28.43
N VAL A 7 -9.71 52.45 -27.82
CA VAL A 7 -10.35 51.87 -26.63
C VAL A 7 -11.06 50.53 -26.99
N ILE A 8 -11.77 50.47 -28.10
CA ILE A 8 -12.45 49.24 -28.55
C ILE A 8 -11.42 48.14 -28.86
N THR A 9 -10.33 48.45 -29.55
CA THR A 9 -9.27 47.51 -29.87
C THR A 9 -8.59 46.98 -28.63
N LEU A 10 -8.32 47.86 -27.66
CA LEU A 10 -7.78 47.49 -26.38
C LEU A 10 -8.70 46.55 -25.59
N LEU A 11 -10.00 46.82 -25.57
CA LEU A 11 -11.01 46.03 -24.89
C LEU A 11 -11.13 44.64 -25.54
N ILE A 12 -11.12 44.55 -26.86
CA ILE A 12 -11.12 43.26 -27.55
C ILE A 12 -9.85 42.46 -27.29
N SER A 13 -8.68 43.11 -27.28
CA SER A 13 -7.40 42.46 -26.96
C SER A 13 -7.37 41.91 -25.56
N VAL A 14 -7.87 42.64 -24.56
CA VAL A 14 -7.97 42.19 -23.16
C VAL A 14 -8.91 41.00 -23.05
N LEU A 15 -10.09 41.05 -23.68
CA LEU A 15 -11.04 39.93 -23.69
C LEU A 15 -10.45 38.69 -24.38
N LEU A 16 -9.69 38.84 -25.45
CA LEU A 16 -9.06 37.75 -26.16
C LEU A 16 -7.96 37.09 -25.31
N VAL A 17 -7.12 37.89 -24.62
CA VAL A 17 -6.09 37.40 -23.70
C VAL A 17 -6.74 36.67 -22.53
N LEU A 18 -7.79 37.22 -21.93
CA LEU A 18 -8.52 36.58 -20.84
C LEU A 18 -9.15 35.26 -21.27
N GLY A 19 -9.73 35.21 -22.48
CA GLY A 19 -10.30 33.99 -23.05
C GLY A 19 -9.26 32.90 -23.25
N ILE A 20 -8.10 33.22 -23.82
CA ILE A 20 -6.99 32.28 -24.00
C ILE A 20 -6.50 31.78 -22.64
N MET A 21 -6.36 32.67 -21.65
CA MET A 21 -5.92 32.30 -20.31
C MET A 21 -6.91 31.37 -19.61
N GLN A 22 -8.21 31.57 -19.79
CA GLN A 22 -9.24 30.64 -19.26
C GLN A 22 -9.11 29.24 -19.85
N VAL A 23 -8.87 29.13 -21.15
CA VAL A 23 -8.70 27.83 -21.82
C VAL A 23 -7.43 27.11 -21.28
N ILE A 24 -6.32 27.84 -21.15
CA ILE A 24 -5.08 27.27 -20.60
C ILE A 24 -5.29 26.83 -19.15
N SER A 25 -5.90 27.67 -18.32
CA SER A 25 -6.17 27.37 -16.91
C SER A 25 -7.10 26.15 -16.77
N ALA A 26 -8.13 26.04 -17.60
CA ALA A 26 -9.02 24.88 -17.62
C ALA A 26 -8.28 23.60 -17.98
N GLY A 27 -7.40 23.63 -18.99
CA GLY A 27 -6.59 22.48 -19.38
C GLY A 27 -5.65 22.01 -18.26
N ILE A 28 -4.99 22.93 -17.58
CA ILE A 28 -4.11 22.63 -16.43
C ILE A 28 -4.92 22.04 -15.27
N PHE A 29 -6.09 22.62 -14.98
CA PHE A 29 -6.97 22.14 -13.92
C PHE A 29 -7.50 20.73 -14.17
N ILE A 30 -7.90 20.42 -15.41
CA ILE A 30 -8.34 19.06 -15.79
C ILE A 30 -7.19 18.06 -15.64
N ASN A 31 -5.99 18.42 -16.05
CA ASN A 31 -4.82 17.55 -15.90
C ASN A 31 -4.49 17.30 -14.44
N ALA A 32 -4.53 18.33 -13.60
CA ALA A 32 -4.31 18.20 -12.16
C ALA A 32 -5.37 17.30 -11.49
N LEU A 33 -6.64 17.44 -11.85
CA LEU A 33 -7.72 16.58 -11.35
C LEU A 33 -7.52 15.11 -11.74
N ASN A 34 -7.06 14.84 -12.96
CA ASN A 34 -6.79 13.47 -13.38
C ASN A 34 -5.62 12.87 -12.59
N ASN A 35 -4.53 13.62 -12.41
CA ASN A 35 -3.39 13.19 -11.61
C ASN A 35 -3.79 12.93 -10.15
N ASP A 36 -4.60 13.81 -9.55
CA ASP A 36 -5.12 13.65 -8.20
C ASP A 36 -5.95 12.37 -8.05
N LYS A 37 -6.81 12.08 -9.03
CA LYS A 37 -7.60 10.85 -9.05
C LYS A 37 -6.72 9.60 -9.12
N ASP A 38 -5.71 9.61 -9.97
CA ASP A 38 -4.80 8.47 -10.15
C ASP A 38 -3.96 8.27 -8.88
N ASN A 39 -3.41 9.33 -8.30
CA ASN A 39 -2.66 9.30 -7.05
C ASN A 39 -3.52 8.84 -5.87
N PHE A 40 -4.77 9.29 -5.81
CA PHE A 40 -5.72 8.82 -4.80
C PHE A 40 -6.00 7.32 -4.95
N THR A 41 -6.17 6.84 -6.16
CA THR A 41 -6.39 5.42 -6.46
C THR A 41 -5.18 4.58 -6.02
N VAL A 42 -3.96 5.01 -6.33
CA VAL A 42 -2.72 4.35 -5.90
C VAL A 42 -2.66 4.30 -4.37
N SER A 43 -2.88 5.42 -3.70
CA SER A 43 -2.85 5.51 -2.24
C SER A 43 -3.90 4.62 -1.58
N GLN A 44 -5.12 4.60 -2.11
CA GLN A 44 -6.21 3.76 -1.59
C GLN A 44 -5.93 2.27 -1.77
N LEU A 45 -5.46 1.85 -2.95
CA LEU A 45 -5.12 0.45 -3.23
C LEU A 45 -3.90 0.02 -2.40
N SER A 46 -2.87 0.85 -2.33
CA SER A 46 -1.70 0.59 -1.49
C SER A 46 -2.11 0.38 -0.04
N SER A 47 -2.93 1.28 0.52
CA SER A 47 -3.40 1.18 1.90
C SER A 47 -4.18 -0.10 2.18
N LYS A 48 -5.11 -0.48 1.28
CA LYS A 48 -5.88 -1.72 1.41
C LYS A 48 -5.00 -2.96 1.30
N ASN A 49 -4.13 -3.01 0.30
CA ASN A 49 -3.20 -4.12 0.09
C ASN A 49 -2.29 -4.28 1.32
N VAL A 50 -1.73 -3.18 1.83
CA VAL A 50 -0.87 -3.19 3.01
C VAL A 50 -1.64 -3.64 4.25
N ALA A 51 -2.87 -3.19 4.47
CA ALA A 51 -3.67 -3.58 5.63
C ALA A 51 -3.93 -5.08 5.64
N GLU A 52 -4.54 -5.61 4.57
CA GLU A 52 -4.92 -7.03 4.52
C GLU A 52 -3.69 -7.95 4.57
N PHE A 53 -2.61 -7.62 3.85
CA PHE A 53 -1.42 -8.44 3.89
C PHE A 53 -0.70 -8.37 5.25
N THR A 54 -0.70 -7.21 5.90
CA THR A 54 -0.13 -7.05 7.25
C THR A 54 -0.89 -7.89 8.27
N ASP A 55 -2.22 -7.92 8.20
CA ASP A 55 -3.05 -8.72 9.10
C ASP A 55 -2.81 -10.23 8.88
N ALA A 56 -2.65 -10.66 7.62
CA ALA A 56 -2.23 -12.01 7.30
C ALA A 56 -0.85 -12.34 7.90
N TRP A 57 0.12 -11.45 7.74
CA TRP A 57 1.48 -11.61 8.28
C TRP A 57 1.51 -11.66 9.83
N ILE A 58 0.75 -10.79 10.49
CA ILE A 58 0.62 -10.79 11.95
C ILE A 58 0.04 -12.12 12.43
N SER A 59 -1.01 -12.62 11.78
CA SER A 59 -1.66 -13.87 12.14
C SER A 59 -0.72 -15.07 11.96
N LEU A 60 0.10 -15.10 10.89
CA LEU A 60 1.13 -16.14 10.72
C LEU A 60 2.19 -16.08 11.83
N ASN A 61 2.64 -14.91 12.23
CA ASN A 61 3.62 -14.77 13.30
C ASN A 61 3.04 -15.20 14.67
N GLN A 62 1.78 -14.87 14.94
CA GLN A 62 1.09 -15.34 16.14
C GLN A 62 0.92 -16.87 16.13
N ALA A 63 0.58 -17.46 14.96
CA ALA A 63 0.53 -18.91 14.81
C ALA A 63 1.89 -19.55 15.11
N ARG A 64 3.00 -19.00 14.59
CA ARG A 64 4.34 -19.47 14.89
C ARG A 64 4.67 -19.43 16.37
N VAL A 65 4.38 -18.32 17.04
CA VAL A 65 4.60 -18.18 18.49
C VAL A 65 3.81 -19.26 19.25
N THR A 66 2.57 -19.49 18.85
CA THR A 66 1.70 -20.53 19.45
C THR A 66 2.26 -21.93 19.21
N LEU A 67 2.73 -22.22 17.99
CA LEU A 67 3.38 -23.51 17.66
C LEU A 67 4.67 -23.72 18.46
N ASN A 68 5.49 -22.69 18.63
CA ASN A 68 6.70 -22.77 19.45
C ASN A 68 6.38 -23.06 20.94
N ARG A 69 5.31 -22.44 21.47
CA ARG A 69 4.81 -22.76 22.81
C ARG A 69 4.34 -24.22 22.90
N GLY A 70 3.66 -24.70 21.85
CA GLY A 70 3.23 -26.10 21.74
C GLY A 70 4.43 -27.05 21.73
N MET A 71 5.48 -26.76 20.97
CA MET A 71 6.73 -27.55 20.94
C MET A 71 7.37 -27.64 22.33
N LEU A 72 7.51 -26.50 23.02
CA LEU A 72 8.07 -26.47 24.37
C LEU A 72 7.21 -27.29 25.36
N ARG A 73 5.89 -27.21 25.22
CA ARG A 73 4.97 -27.97 26.06
C ARG A 73 5.06 -29.47 25.79
N LEU A 74 5.12 -29.86 24.53
CA LEU A 74 5.29 -31.25 24.12
C LEU A 74 6.62 -31.82 24.63
N GLN A 75 7.70 -31.06 24.51
CA GLN A 75 9.01 -31.45 25.04
C GLN A 75 9.00 -31.63 26.57
N SER A 76 8.32 -30.73 27.28
CA SER A 76 8.19 -30.84 28.74
C SER A 76 7.27 -31.98 29.20
N SER A 77 6.21 -32.28 28.44
CA SER A 77 5.28 -33.40 28.71
C SER A 77 5.91 -34.76 28.49
N MET A 78 6.81 -34.90 27.53
CA MET A 78 7.60 -36.10 27.31
C MET A 78 8.54 -36.39 28.52
N ALA A 79 8.98 -35.30 29.19
CA ALA A 79 9.85 -35.42 30.38
C ALA A 79 9.08 -35.68 31.70
N SER A 80 7.79 -35.33 31.80
CA SER A 80 7.06 -35.28 33.07
C SER A 80 5.64 -35.81 33.12
N GLN A 81 5.14 -36.56 32.12
CA GLN A 81 3.78 -37.14 32.09
C GLN A 81 2.62 -36.16 32.35
N ILE A 82 2.70 -34.92 31.87
CA ILE A 82 1.72 -33.86 32.19
C ILE A 82 0.68 -33.73 31.07
N ASN A 83 -0.59 -33.59 31.45
CA ASN A 83 -1.86 -33.35 30.73
C ASN A 83 -1.82 -32.88 29.29
N GLY A 84 -2.34 -33.71 28.36
CA GLY A 84 -2.53 -33.42 26.93
C GLY A 84 -3.58 -32.32 26.59
N GLY A 85 -4.40 -31.87 27.55
CA GLY A 85 -5.45 -30.88 27.30
C GLY A 85 -4.92 -29.50 26.84
N GLN A 86 -3.84 -29.02 27.44
CA GLN A 86 -3.24 -27.73 27.08
C GLN A 86 -2.55 -27.76 25.69
N LEU A 87 -2.05 -28.91 25.27
CA LEU A 87 -1.46 -29.06 23.94
C LEU A 87 -2.54 -28.93 22.85
N ASN A 88 -3.70 -29.58 23.05
CA ASN A 88 -4.82 -29.49 22.13
C ASN A 88 -5.35 -28.06 21.99
N GLU A 89 -5.37 -27.28 23.06
CA GLU A 89 -5.73 -25.87 23.02
C GLU A 89 -4.77 -25.06 22.15
N LEU A 90 -3.45 -25.27 22.27
CA LEU A 90 -2.44 -24.62 21.44
C LEU A 90 -2.55 -25.00 19.96
N VAL A 91 -2.79 -26.29 19.68
CA VAL A 91 -3.03 -26.79 18.31
C VAL A 91 -4.26 -26.10 17.68
N ASN A 92 -5.37 -26.00 18.43
CA ASN A 92 -6.58 -25.36 17.95
C ASN A 92 -6.39 -23.85 17.77
N THR A 93 -5.69 -23.19 18.70
CA THR A 93 -5.36 -21.76 18.60
C THR A 93 -4.50 -21.49 17.36
N ALA A 94 -3.46 -22.29 17.13
CA ALA A 94 -2.62 -22.17 15.95
C ALA A 94 -3.43 -22.37 14.66
N LYS A 95 -4.31 -23.40 14.62
CA LYS A 95 -5.22 -23.66 13.49
C LYS A 95 -6.10 -22.43 13.19
N ASN A 96 -6.70 -21.81 14.20
CA ASN A 96 -7.54 -20.62 14.03
C ASN A 96 -6.75 -19.42 13.53
N LEU A 97 -5.53 -19.22 14.02
CA LEU A 97 -4.65 -18.15 13.55
C LEU A 97 -4.20 -18.36 12.10
N LEU A 98 -3.92 -19.60 11.69
CA LEU A 98 -3.62 -19.94 10.30
C LEU A 98 -4.82 -19.70 9.38
N ALA A 99 -6.03 -20.07 9.83
CA ALA A 99 -7.26 -19.79 9.09
C ALA A 99 -7.53 -18.27 8.96
N ASN A 100 -7.27 -17.50 10.02
CA ASN A 100 -7.37 -16.04 9.98
C ASN A 100 -6.35 -15.43 9.01
N ALA A 101 -5.11 -15.90 9.04
CA ALA A 101 -4.08 -15.49 8.08
C ALA A 101 -4.50 -15.75 6.64
N GLN A 102 -5.05 -16.95 6.36
CA GLN A 102 -5.55 -17.29 5.03
C GLN A 102 -6.71 -16.39 4.61
N SER A 103 -7.64 -16.08 5.51
CA SER A 103 -8.77 -15.17 5.21
C SER A 103 -8.29 -13.77 4.80
N HIS A 104 -7.31 -13.21 5.50
CA HIS A 104 -6.75 -11.91 5.14
C HIS A 104 -5.93 -11.97 3.85
N TYR A 105 -5.18 -13.05 3.65
CA TYR A 105 -4.45 -13.26 2.40
C TYR A 105 -5.40 -13.38 1.19
N ASP A 106 -6.52 -14.08 1.33
CA ASP A 106 -7.51 -14.21 0.27
C ASP A 106 -8.14 -12.84 -0.09
N LYS A 107 -8.39 -11.99 0.91
CA LYS A 107 -8.83 -10.62 0.68
C LYS A 107 -7.78 -9.79 -0.06
N TYR A 108 -6.51 -9.87 0.38
CA TYR A 108 -5.40 -9.25 -0.32
C TYR A 108 -5.31 -9.71 -1.78
N TYR A 109 -5.37 -11.02 -2.01
CA TYR A 109 -5.27 -11.62 -3.35
C TYR A 109 -6.43 -11.22 -4.27
N ALA A 110 -7.61 -10.94 -3.71
CA ALA A 110 -8.77 -10.44 -4.45
C ALA A 110 -8.67 -8.94 -4.82
N LEU A 111 -7.77 -8.19 -4.19
CA LEU A 111 -7.55 -6.78 -4.51
C LEU A 111 -6.68 -6.64 -5.77
N PRO A 112 -6.91 -5.61 -6.59
CA PRO A 112 -5.97 -5.26 -7.65
C PRO A 112 -4.60 -4.90 -7.08
N ASN A 113 -3.55 -5.24 -7.82
CA ASN A 113 -2.21 -4.77 -7.48
C ASN A 113 -2.15 -3.24 -7.51
N THR A 114 -1.37 -2.66 -6.61
CA THR A 114 -1.12 -1.22 -6.60
C THR A 114 -0.45 -0.82 -7.92
N PRO A 115 -1.01 0.15 -8.67
CA PRO A 115 -0.39 0.62 -9.91
C PRO A 115 1.04 1.09 -9.69
N GLY A 116 1.97 0.63 -10.54
CA GLY A 116 3.39 0.95 -10.43
C GLY A 116 4.20 0.02 -9.53
N LEU A 117 3.56 -0.92 -8.83
CA LEU A 117 4.28 -1.97 -8.11
C LEU A 117 4.93 -2.96 -9.08
N ASP A 118 6.19 -3.33 -8.81
CA ASP A 118 6.88 -4.36 -9.59
C ASP A 118 6.16 -5.72 -9.48
N PRO A 119 5.68 -6.29 -10.59
CA PRO A 119 5.01 -7.60 -10.58
C PRO A 119 5.89 -8.73 -10.03
N ASN A 120 7.21 -8.66 -10.23
CA ASN A 120 8.14 -9.66 -9.71
C ASN A 120 8.19 -9.63 -8.19
N LEU A 121 8.11 -8.44 -7.58
CA LEU A 121 8.08 -8.28 -6.13
C LEU A 121 6.76 -8.83 -5.56
N ALA A 122 5.63 -8.56 -6.22
CA ALA A 122 4.34 -9.13 -5.83
C ALA A 122 4.35 -10.67 -5.89
N ASN A 123 4.87 -11.25 -6.98
CA ASN A 123 4.99 -12.70 -7.12
C ASN A 123 5.90 -13.33 -6.06
N ARG A 124 7.04 -12.70 -5.75
CA ARG A 124 7.93 -13.16 -4.67
C ARG A 124 7.26 -13.11 -3.31
N LEU A 125 6.47 -12.09 -3.04
CA LEU A 125 5.71 -11.95 -1.81
C LEU A 125 4.72 -13.12 -1.65
N GLU A 126 3.94 -13.41 -2.70
CA GLU A 126 3.00 -14.53 -2.71
C GLU A 126 3.69 -15.88 -2.52
N GLU A 127 4.79 -16.11 -3.22
CA GLU A 127 5.55 -17.35 -3.10
C GLU A 127 6.05 -17.55 -1.67
N GLN A 128 6.66 -16.54 -1.07
CA GLN A 128 7.19 -16.65 0.29
C GLN A 128 6.06 -16.78 1.32
N TYR A 129 4.93 -16.10 1.12
CA TYR A 129 3.75 -16.28 1.97
C TYR A 129 3.25 -17.73 1.94
N ARG A 130 3.04 -18.29 0.74
CA ARG A 130 2.57 -19.68 0.57
C ARG A 130 3.53 -20.68 1.18
N ASN A 131 4.84 -20.50 0.96
CA ASN A 131 5.87 -21.38 1.50
C ASN A 131 5.88 -21.34 3.04
N TYR A 132 5.78 -20.15 3.64
CA TYR A 132 5.79 -20.02 5.08
C TYR A 132 4.48 -20.50 5.71
N SER A 133 3.33 -20.16 5.16
CA SER A 133 2.02 -20.61 5.61
C SER A 133 1.87 -22.12 5.56
N ALA A 134 2.29 -22.76 4.46
CA ALA A 134 2.30 -24.21 4.33
C ALA A 134 3.18 -24.89 5.40
N THR A 135 4.34 -24.29 5.67
CA THR A 135 5.24 -24.80 6.72
C THR A 135 4.60 -24.75 8.11
N LEU A 136 3.96 -23.63 8.47
CA LEU A 136 3.30 -23.51 9.77
C LEU A 136 2.09 -24.45 9.87
N THR A 137 1.36 -24.65 8.77
CA THR A 137 0.25 -25.61 8.70
C THR A 137 0.77 -27.04 8.94
N GLN A 138 1.86 -27.42 8.29
CA GLN A 138 2.49 -28.73 8.51
C GLN A 138 3.00 -28.87 9.95
N MET A 139 3.62 -27.85 10.52
CA MET A 139 4.03 -27.87 11.93
C MET A 139 2.85 -28.06 12.88
N ASN A 140 1.69 -27.46 12.60
CA ASN A 140 0.49 -27.68 13.42
C ASN A 140 -0.01 -29.13 13.37
N VAL A 141 0.03 -29.75 12.19
CA VAL A 141 -0.29 -31.17 12.03
C VAL A 141 0.70 -32.05 12.84
N LEU A 142 2.01 -31.79 12.69
CA LEU A 142 3.05 -32.55 13.40
C LEU A 142 2.95 -32.37 14.92
N LEU A 143 2.60 -31.14 15.38
CA LEU A 143 2.36 -30.87 16.80
C LEU A 143 1.19 -31.69 17.33
N SER A 144 0.08 -31.79 16.57
CA SER A 144 -1.07 -32.61 16.96
C SER A 144 -0.75 -34.12 17.03
N GLN A 145 0.24 -34.56 16.27
CA GLN A 145 0.75 -35.93 16.24
C GLN A 145 1.84 -36.19 17.31
N GLY A 146 2.29 -35.16 18.01
CA GLY A 146 3.38 -35.25 18.97
C GLY A 146 4.76 -35.47 18.33
N ASN A 147 4.93 -35.18 17.05
CA ASN A 147 6.16 -35.44 16.29
C ASN A 147 7.11 -34.26 16.29
N LEU A 148 7.83 -34.07 17.40
CA LEU A 148 8.81 -32.98 17.58
C LEU A 148 9.96 -33.03 16.57
N GLU A 149 10.46 -34.24 16.29
CA GLU A 149 11.63 -34.40 15.41
C GLU A 149 11.36 -33.83 14.02
N GLU A 150 10.20 -34.17 13.44
CA GLU A 150 9.82 -33.69 12.11
C GLU A 150 9.46 -32.17 12.14
N MET A 151 8.98 -31.64 13.29
CA MET A 151 8.76 -30.20 13.42
C MET A 151 10.06 -29.41 13.29
N PHE A 152 11.16 -29.86 13.91
CA PHE A 152 12.48 -29.21 13.81
C PHE A 152 13.03 -29.24 12.38
N LYS A 153 12.70 -30.25 11.58
CA LYS A 153 13.14 -30.37 10.19
C LYS A 153 12.43 -29.38 9.24
N GLN A 154 11.37 -28.69 9.66
CA GLN A 154 10.58 -27.79 8.80
C GLN A 154 11.30 -26.50 8.41
N ASN A 155 12.42 -26.16 9.04
CA ASN A 155 13.19 -24.93 8.78
C ASN A 155 12.35 -23.64 8.82
N ALA A 156 11.39 -23.58 9.75
CA ALA A 156 10.42 -22.48 9.86
C ALA A 156 11.09 -21.12 10.08
N GLU A 157 12.24 -21.07 10.75
CA GLU A 157 13.00 -19.82 10.96
C GLU A 157 13.55 -19.26 9.66
N GLN A 158 14.16 -20.10 8.82
CA GLN A 158 14.67 -19.68 7.52
C GLN A 158 13.54 -19.15 6.62
N LYS A 159 12.41 -19.86 6.60
CA LYS A 159 11.24 -19.47 5.81
C LYS A 159 10.59 -18.18 6.32
N GLN A 160 10.54 -17.98 7.64
CA GLN A 160 10.10 -16.71 8.23
C GLN A 160 11.01 -15.56 7.81
N THR A 161 12.32 -15.75 7.89
CA THR A 161 13.28 -14.71 7.52
C THR A 161 13.17 -14.34 6.04
N ALA A 162 13.03 -15.34 5.16
CA ALA A 162 12.80 -15.10 3.72
C ALA A 162 11.52 -14.30 3.49
N MET A 163 10.41 -14.71 4.12
CA MET A 163 9.13 -14.00 4.06
C MET A 163 9.23 -12.56 4.60
N GLN A 164 9.86 -12.36 5.75
CA GLN A 164 10.03 -11.05 6.37
C GLN A 164 10.83 -10.09 5.50
N ASN A 165 11.88 -10.57 4.83
CA ASN A 165 12.68 -9.74 3.94
C ASN A 165 11.87 -9.24 2.74
N VAL A 166 11.14 -10.13 2.08
CA VAL A 166 10.30 -9.75 0.93
C VAL A 166 9.12 -8.87 1.37
N TYR A 167 8.52 -9.14 2.52
CA TYR A 167 7.46 -8.32 3.09
C TYR A 167 7.94 -6.88 3.37
N ARG A 168 9.14 -6.72 3.93
CA ARG A 168 9.73 -5.39 4.16
C ARG A 168 9.96 -4.66 2.85
N GLU A 169 10.59 -5.31 1.85
CA GLU A 169 10.83 -4.76 0.53
C GLU A 169 9.52 -4.31 -0.14
N TRP A 170 8.50 -5.15 -0.07
CA TRP A 170 7.18 -4.83 -0.61
C TRP A 170 6.51 -3.65 0.11
N ARG A 171 6.60 -3.58 1.44
CA ARG A 171 6.08 -2.45 2.21
C ARG A 171 6.78 -1.14 1.88
N GLU A 172 8.09 -1.18 1.71
CA GLU A 172 8.89 -0.02 1.29
C GLU A 172 8.47 0.44 -0.11
N ALA A 173 8.28 -0.48 -1.05
CA ALA A 173 7.81 -0.17 -2.39
C ALA A 173 6.41 0.48 -2.38
N GLN A 174 5.47 -0.05 -1.57
CA GLN A 174 4.14 0.54 -1.39
C GLN A 174 4.22 1.97 -0.81
N ALA A 175 5.07 2.19 0.18
CA ALA A 175 5.28 3.51 0.78
C ALA A 175 5.85 4.51 -0.23
N VAL A 176 6.82 4.10 -1.05
CA VAL A 176 7.42 4.95 -2.10
C VAL A 176 6.36 5.36 -3.14
N LEU A 177 5.49 4.44 -3.57
CA LEU A 177 4.42 4.75 -4.52
C LEU A 177 3.43 5.77 -3.94
N THR A 178 3.07 5.62 -2.68
CA THR A 178 2.18 6.56 -1.98
C THR A 178 2.83 7.93 -1.80
N ASP A 179 4.11 7.98 -1.37
CA ASP A 179 4.86 9.22 -1.16
C ASP A 179 5.08 9.99 -2.48
N LYS A 180 5.35 9.26 -3.57
CA LYS A 180 5.45 9.86 -4.91
C LYS A 180 4.14 10.56 -5.29
N GLY A 181 2.99 9.91 -5.09
CA GLY A 181 1.69 10.51 -5.37
C GLY A 181 1.46 11.79 -4.57
N ILE A 182 1.83 11.82 -3.28
CA ILE A 182 1.72 13.00 -2.43
C ILE A 182 2.63 14.14 -2.95
N LYS A 183 3.86 13.84 -3.33
CA LYS A 183 4.81 14.85 -3.84
C LYS A 183 4.39 15.40 -5.20
N ASP A 184 3.87 14.56 -6.08
CA ASP A 184 3.36 14.98 -7.39
C ASP A 184 2.19 15.95 -7.20
N ASN A 185 1.25 15.68 -6.29
CA ASN A 185 0.14 16.57 -5.96
C ASN A 185 0.61 17.91 -5.39
N GLU A 186 1.60 17.91 -4.49
CA GLU A 186 2.17 19.16 -3.94
C GLU A 186 2.84 20.01 -5.03
N SER A 187 3.54 19.37 -5.96
CA SER A 187 4.18 20.03 -7.11
C SER A 187 3.14 20.66 -8.03
N ASP A 188 2.08 19.92 -8.38
CA ASP A 188 0.99 20.39 -9.23
C ASP A 188 0.24 21.56 -8.58
N TYR A 189 -0.02 21.50 -7.27
CA TYR A 189 -0.63 22.61 -6.52
C TYR A 189 0.24 23.88 -6.56
N LYS A 190 1.53 23.76 -6.31
CA LYS A 190 2.48 24.89 -6.40
C LYS A 190 2.51 25.51 -7.81
N ARG A 191 2.51 24.65 -8.83
CA ARG A 191 2.48 25.07 -10.24
C ARG A 191 1.20 25.84 -10.57
N ILE A 192 0.05 25.38 -10.12
CA ILE A 192 -1.25 26.05 -10.30
C ILE A 192 -1.24 27.43 -9.62
N LEU A 193 -0.75 27.52 -8.38
CA LEU A 193 -0.63 28.80 -7.67
C LEU A 193 0.28 29.80 -8.40
N TRP A 194 1.42 29.34 -8.93
CA TRP A 194 2.34 30.17 -9.70
C TRP A 194 1.68 30.73 -10.98
N ILE A 195 0.96 29.86 -11.70
CA ILE A 195 0.22 30.27 -12.92
C ILE A 195 -0.87 31.27 -12.57
N LEU A 196 -1.65 31.02 -11.51
CA LEU A 196 -2.70 31.93 -11.06
C LEU A 196 -2.13 33.31 -10.68
N SER A 197 -0.99 33.32 -9.97
CA SER A 197 -0.29 34.55 -9.58
C SER A 197 0.23 35.32 -10.79
N ALA A 198 0.79 34.63 -11.79
CA ALA A 198 1.25 35.25 -13.03
C ALA A 198 0.10 35.86 -13.84
N VAL A 199 -1.06 35.17 -13.89
CA VAL A 199 -2.28 35.68 -14.52
C VAL A 199 -2.78 36.95 -13.83
N MET A 200 -2.87 36.93 -12.49
CA MET A 200 -3.27 38.12 -11.73
C MET A 200 -2.35 39.31 -12.00
N LEU A 201 -1.04 39.09 -12.03
CA LEU A 201 -0.04 40.11 -12.27
C LEU A 201 -0.18 40.71 -13.67
N LEU A 202 -0.42 39.87 -14.68
CA LEU A 202 -0.69 40.32 -16.06
C LEU A 202 -1.96 41.17 -16.17
N VAL A 203 -3.04 40.77 -15.50
CA VAL A 203 -4.29 41.56 -15.48
C VAL A 203 -4.07 42.93 -14.84
N ILE A 204 -3.32 42.98 -13.74
CA ILE A 204 -2.99 44.25 -13.08
C ILE A 204 -2.17 45.16 -14.01
N ILE A 205 -1.16 44.63 -14.72
CA ILE A 205 -0.35 45.39 -15.67
C ILE A 205 -1.22 45.95 -16.79
N VAL A 206 -2.15 45.18 -17.34
CA VAL A 206 -3.06 45.60 -18.40
C VAL A 206 -3.99 46.73 -17.88
N ILE A 207 -4.51 46.61 -16.68
CA ILE A 207 -5.35 47.64 -16.06
C ILE A 207 -4.56 48.96 -15.89
N ILE A 208 -3.33 48.90 -15.35
CA ILE A 208 -2.49 50.06 -15.15
C ILE A 208 -2.10 50.72 -16.49
N SER A 209 -1.82 49.89 -17.53
CA SER A 209 -1.44 50.40 -18.86
C SER A 209 -2.62 51.00 -19.64
N SER A 210 -3.86 50.74 -19.20
CA SER A 210 -5.07 51.26 -19.82
C SER A 210 -5.52 52.61 -19.23
N TRP A 211 -4.90 53.03 -18.14
CA TRP A 211 -5.08 54.35 -17.52
C TRP A 211 -4.07 55.35 -18.09
#